data_a950773771b9b29246fdfb378c283a8f
#
_entry.id   a950773771b9b29246fdfb378c283a8f
#
_cell.length_a   1.000
_cell.length_b   1.000
_cell.length_c   1.000
_cell.angle_alpha   90.00
_cell.angle_beta   90.00
_cell.angle_gamma   90.00
#
_symmetry.space_group_name_H-M   'P 1'
#
loop_
_entity.id
_entity.type
_entity.pdbx_description
1 polymer ?
#
loop_
_entity_poly.entity_id
_entity_poly.type
_entity_poly.pdbx_seq_one_letter_code
_entity_poly.pdbx_strand_id
1 'polypeptide(L)'
;LEHHSNFVPWQQMCAHSGAKFLVCPNVDGELDLSVMEHMLRENCVRLVAVGQVSNLTGTVNPLKKIISMAHRYGAEVLVDGAQGILHQGINVIEADMDYYTFSGHKMLAQTGIGVLYGKIECLEKLPPIRFGGGMVDFVTEEETTWEKLPFRLEAGTPNISGIIILSPHLNI
;
A
#
# COMPACT_ATOMS: atom_id res chain seq x y z
N LEU A 1 -8.68 -13.26 -2.26
CA LEU A 1 -7.52 -13.88 -2.92
C LEU A 1 -6.24 -13.05 -2.73
N GLU A 2 -6.12 -12.43 -1.57
CA GLU A 2 -4.96 -11.62 -1.23
C GLU A 2 -3.73 -12.50 -0.96
N HIS A 3 -2.57 -12.01 -1.38
CA HIS A 3 -1.30 -12.58 -0.95
C HIS A 3 -1.13 -12.37 0.58
N HIS A 4 -0.46 -13.30 1.25
CA HIS A 4 -0.26 -13.21 2.71
C HIS A 4 0.38 -11.89 3.16
N SER A 5 1.23 -11.28 2.34
CA SER A 5 1.81 -9.95 2.62
C SER A 5 0.78 -8.81 2.66
N ASN A 6 -0.37 -8.98 1.99
CA ASN A 6 -1.47 -8.02 2.00
C ASN A 6 -2.67 -8.52 2.85
N PHE A 7 -2.49 -9.53 3.64
CA PHE A 7 -3.52 -10.08 4.54
C PHE A 7 -3.04 -10.11 6.00
N VAL A 8 -1.95 -10.81 6.25
CA VAL A 8 -1.46 -11.08 7.62
C VAL A 8 -1.10 -9.80 8.38
N PRO A 9 -0.40 -8.79 7.80
CA PRO A 9 -0.10 -7.57 8.53
C PRO A 9 -1.35 -6.84 9.03
N TRP A 10 -2.41 -6.76 8.21
CA TRP A 10 -3.66 -6.11 8.58
C TRP A 10 -4.40 -6.88 9.67
N GLN A 11 -4.45 -8.21 9.57
CA GLN A 11 -5.03 -9.06 10.59
C GLN A 11 -4.32 -8.86 11.94
N GLN A 12 -2.98 -8.86 11.94
CA GLN A 12 -2.19 -8.67 13.16
C GLN A 12 -2.34 -7.26 13.72
N MET A 13 -2.31 -6.23 12.86
CA MET A 13 -2.53 -4.85 13.29
C MET A 13 -3.90 -4.67 13.94
N CYS A 14 -4.95 -5.20 13.34
CA CYS A 14 -6.30 -5.14 13.91
C CYS A 14 -6.37 -5.85 15.27
N ALA A 15 -5.74 -7.01 15.39
CA ALA A 15 -5.69 -7.75 16.67
C ALA A 15 -4.99 -6.95 17.78
N HIS A 16 -3.90 -6.23 17.46
CA HIS A 16 -3.15 -5.42 18.42
C HIS A 16 -3.84 -4.10 18.78
N SER A 17 -4.51 -3.46 17.82
CA SER A 17 -5.17 -2.16 18.02
C SER A 17 -6.61 -2.27 18.51
N GLY A 18 -7.20 -3.47 18.55
CA GLY A 18 -8.62 -3.67 18.83
C GLY A 18 -9.55 -3.27 17.67
N ALA A 19 -9.00 -2.96 16.50
CA ALA A 19 -9.79 -2.67 15.32
C ALA A 19 -10.43 -3.94 14.75
N LYS A 20 -11.57 -3.78 14.08
CA LYS A 20 -12.26 -4.90 13.42
C LYS A 20 -11.59 -5.22 12.09
N PHE A 21 -11.18 -6.47 11.91
CA PHE A 21 -10.70 -6.99 10.64
C PHE A 21 -11.85 -7.61 9.85
N LEU A 22 -12.12 -7.06 8.68
CA LEU A 22 -13.18 -7.51 7.78
C LEU A 22 -12.57 -8.17 6.55
N VAL A 23 -13.13 -9.29 6.12
CA VAL A 23 -12.70 -9.98 4.90
C VAL A 23 -13.85 -10.01 3.91
N CYS A 24 -13.66 -9.33 2.77
CA CYS A 24 -14.61 -9.39 1.67
C CYS A 24 -14.54 -10.78 1.01
N PRO A 25 -15.67 -11.47 0.86
CA PRO A 25 -15.70 -12.75 0.18
C PRO A 25 -15.42 -12.60 -1.31
N ASN A 26 -15.00 -13.70 -1.92
CA ASN A 26 -14.99 -13.82 -3.38
C ASN A 26 -15.92 -14.95 -3.83
N VAL A 27 -16.45 -14.79 -5.03
CA VAL A 27 -17.29 -15.78 -5.70
C VAL A 27 -16.61 -16.06 -7.05
N ASP A 28 -16.32 -17.32 -7.32
CA ASP A 28 -15.68 -17.77 -8.56
C ASP A 28 -14.36 -17.04 -8.91
N GLY A 29 -13.61 -16.62 -7.89
CA GLY A 29 -12.34 -15.93 -8.04
C GLY A 29 -12.44 -14.40 -8.20
N GLU A 30 -13.63 -13.83 -8.14
CA GLU A 30 -13.87 -12.38 -8.18
C GLU A 30 -14.36 -11.86 -6.84
N LEU A 31 -14.01 -10.62 -6.48
CA LEU A 31 -14.52 -9.98 -5.27
C LEU A 31 -16.01 -9.71 -5.38
N ASP A 32 -16.77 -10.06 -4.36
CA ASP A 32 -18.18 -9.68 -4.26
C ASP A 32 -18.31 -8.20 -3.88
N LEU A 33 -18.43 -7.35 -4.89
CA LEU A 33 -18.53 -5.90 -4.71
C LEU A 33 -19.82 -5.48 -4.00
N SER A 34 -20.88 -6.29 -4.06
CA SER A 34 -22.13 -5.99 -3.36
C SER A 34 -21.97 -6.18 -1.85
N VAL A 35 -21.30 -7.26 -1.46
CA VAL A 35 -20.94 -7.48 -0.05
C VAL A 35 -19.91 -6.47 0.42
N MET A 36 -18.93 -6.10 -0.42
CA MET A 36 -17.97 -5.03 -0.08
C MET A 36 -18.69 -3.72 0.21
N GLU A 37 -19.62 -3.29 -0.63
CA GLU A 37 -20.39 -2.06 -0.42
C GLU A 37 -21.24 -2.11 0.86
N HIS A 38 -21.86 -3.25 1.14
CA HIS A 38 -22.57 -3.46 2.40
C HIS A 38 -21.63 -3.34 3.61
N MET A 39 -20.45 -3.97 3.55
CA MET A 39 -19.45 -3.87 4.63
C MET A 39 -18.99 -2.43 4.87
N LEU A 40 -18.75 -1.67 3.81
CA LEU A 40 -18.35 -0.26 3.89
C LEU A 40 -19.45 0.60 4.51
N ARG A 41 -20.70 0.34 4.15
CA ARG A 41 -21.86 1.10 4.66
C ARG A 41 -22.14 0.82 6.14
N GLU A 42 -22.05 -0.44 6.56
CA GLU A 42 -22.43 -0.86 7.92
C GLU A 42 -21.29 -0.73 8.95
N ASN A 43 -20.07 -0.43 8.48
CA ASN A 43 -18.92 -0.31 9.36
C ASN A 43 -18.15 0.97 9.07
N CYS A 44 -17.48 1.52 10.08
CA CYS A 44 -16.54 2.64 9.91
C CYS A 44 -15.21 2.09 9.39
N VAL A 45 -15.17 1.69 8.11
CA VAL A 45 -13.95 1.18 7.48
C VAL A 45 -13.00 2.35 7.24
N ARG A 46 -11.75 2.22 7.68
CA ARG A 46 -10.72 3.25 7.51
C ARG A 46 -9.80 2.95 6.32
N LEU A 47 -9.57 1.66 6.05
CA LEU A 47 -8.68 1.23 4.99
C LEU A 47 -9.26 0.00 4.29
N VAL A 48 -9.23 0.02 2.96
CA VAL A 48 -9.43 -1.14 2.09
C VAL A 48 -8.07 -1.54 1.53
N ALA A 49 -7.62 -2.76 1.81
CA ALA A 49 -6.40 -3.32 1.22
C ALA A 49 -6.77 -4.36 0.17
N VAL A 50 -6.32 -4.19 -1.07
CA VAL A 50 -6.73 -5.04 -2.20
C VAL A 50 -5.58 -5.26 -3.19
N GLY A 51 -5.41 -6.48 -3.68
CA GLY A 51 -4.47 -6.79 -4.77
C GLY A 51 -4.96 -6.25 -6.11
N GLN A 52 -4.07 -5.72 -6.93
CA GLN A 52 -4.41 -5.36 -8.32
C GLN A 52 -4.68 -6.61 -9.15
N VAL A 53 -3.79 -7.59 -9.05
CA VAL A 53 -3.86 -8.88 -9.75
C VAL A 53 -3.58 -9.99 -8.75
N SER A 54 -4.43 -11.00 -8.72
CA SER A 54 -4.21 -12.17 -7.86
C SER A 54 -3.00 -12.97 -8.36
N ASN A 55 -2.06 -13.25 -7.46
CA ASN A 55 -0.90 -14.11 -7.74
C ASN A 55 -1.28 -15.59 -7.91
N LEU A 56 -2.47 -15.98 -7.50
CA LEU A 56 -2.96 -17.36 -7.56
C LEU A 56 -3.76 -17.63 -8.82
N THR A 57 -4.72 -16.76 -9.15
CA THR A 57 -5.70 -16.96 -10.23
C THR A 57 -5.45 -16.07 -11.44
N GLY A 58 -4.64 -15.02 -11.31
CA GLY A 58 -4.46 -14.00 -12.35
C GLY A 58 -5.66 -13.06 -12.50
N THR A 59 -6.68 -13.17 -11.66
CA THR A 59 -7.84 -12.27 -11.67
C THR A 59 -7.40 -10.84 -11.47
N VAL A 60 -7.84 -9.95 -12.36
CA VAL A 60 -7.60 -8.49 -12.28
C VAL A 60 -8.78 -7.84 -11.58
N ASN A 61 -8.53 -7.21 -10.43
CA ASN A 61 -9.57 -6.54 -9.68
C ASN A 61 -9.99 -5.21 -10.33
N PRO A 62 -11.28 -4.84 -10.30
CA PRO A 62 -11.80 -3.61 -10.90
C PRO A 62 -11.50 -2.39 -10.00
N LEU A 63 -10.22 -1.99 -9.92
CA LEU A 63 -9.71 -1.00 -8.96
C LEU A 63 -10.47 0.32 -8.99
N LYS A 64 -10.78 0.89 -10.17
CA LYS A 64 -11.53 2.15 -10.27
C LYS A 64 -12.89 2.08 -9.54
N LYS A 65 -13.58 0.94 -9.63
CA LYS A 65 -14.86 0.73 -8.93
C LYS A 65 -14.64 0.60 -7.42
N ILE A 66 -13.65 -0.17 -7.01
CA ILE A 66 -13.32 -0.40 -5.60
C ILE A 66 -12.91 0.91 -4.92
N ILE A 67 -12.01 1.68 -5.53
CA ILE A 67 -11.51 2.96 -5.00
C ILE A 67 -12.67 3.95 -4.88
N SER A 68 -13.44 4.17 -5.95
CA SER A 68 -14.58 5.07 -5.92
C SER A 68 -15.63 4.67 -4.87
N MET A 69 -15.84 3.37 -4.68
CA MET A 69 -16.74 2.84 -3.65
C MET A 69 -16.18 3.12 -2.26
N ALA A 70 -14.92 2.80 -1.99
CA ALA A 70 -14.28 3.02 -0.70
C ALA A 70 -14.30 4.52 -0.30
N HIS A 71 -13.93 5.40 -1.24
CA HIS A 71 -13.93 6.85 -1.01
C HIS A 71 -15.32 7.41 -0.68
N ARG A 72 -16.40 6.90 -1.31
CA ARG A 72 -17.78 7.31 -0.96
C ARG A 72 -18.13 7.07 0.51
N TYR A 73 -17.51 6.07 1.13
CA TYR A 73 -17.71 5.73 2.54
C TYR A 73 -16.56 6.20 3.45
N GLY A 74 -15.65 7.04 2.93
CA GLY A 74 -14.57 7.66 3.70
C GLY A 74 -13.40 6.72 4.04
N ALA A 75 -13.26 5.60 3.33
CA ALA A 75 -12.14 4.67 3.49
C ALA A 75 -11.02 4.98 2.49
N GLU A 76 -9.78 5.00 2.95
CA GLU A 76 -8.58 5.03 2.10
C GLU A 76 -8.36 3.65 1.45
N VAL A 77 -7.64 3.62 0.32
CA VAL A 77 -7.36 2.38 -0.41
C VAL A 77 -5.86 2.17 -0.58
N LEU A 78 -5.38 1.02 -0.11
CA LEU A 78 -4.04 0.52 -0.42
C LEU A 78 -4.15 -0.60 -1.46
N VAL A 79 -3.42 -0.44 -2.55
CA VAL A 79 -3.36 -1.44 -3.62
C VAL A 79 -2.03 -2.18 -3.58
N ASP A 80 -2.08 -3.50 -3.45
CA ASP A 80 -0.93 -4.37 -3.70
C ASP A 80 -0.77 -4.58 -5.21
N GLY A 81 0.19 -3.86 -5.78
CA GLY A 81 0.54 -3.90 -7.19
C GLY A 81 1.61 -4.94 -7.54
N ALA A 82 2.00 -5.82 -6.59
CA ALA A 82 3.12 -6.73 -6.78
C ALA A 82 3.05 -7.59 -8.05
N GLN A 83 1.85 -7.99 -8.47
CA GLN A 83 1.65 -8.69 -9.75
C GLN A 83 1.20 -7.75 -10.87
N GLY A 84 0.53 -6.65 -10.52
CA GLY A 84 -0.05 -5.74 -11.51
C GLY A 84 0.95 -4.82 -12.16
N ILE A 85 1.99 -4.37 -11.44
CA ILE A 85 2.90 -3.33 -11.92
C ILE A 85 3.59 -3.68 -13.25
N LEU A 86 4.03 -4.93 -13.43
CA LEU A 86 4.69 -5.37 -14.66
C LEU A 86 3.68 -5.70 -15.77
N HIS A 87 2.56 -6.34 -15.41
CA HIS A 87 1.67 -6.96 -16.39
C HIS A 87 0.53 -6.04 -16.87
N GLN A 88 0.10 -5.12 -16.04
CA GLN A 88 -1.02 -4.21 -16.34
C GLN A 88 -0.59 -2.75 -16.44
N GLY A 89 0.49 -2.39 -15.72
CA GLY A 89 0.79 -0.98 -15.48
C GLY A 89 -0.34 -0.30 -14.70
N ILE A 90 -0.11 0.90 -14.25
CA ILE A 90 -1.11 1.72 -13.57
C ILE A 90 -0.71 3.19 -13.60
N ASN A 91 -1.68 4.06 -13.79
CA ASN A 91 -1.54 5.47 -13.48
C ASN A 91 -2.17 5.71 -12.10
N VAL A 92 -1.34 5.87 -11.09
CA VAL A 92 -1.79 5.99 -9.69
C VAL A 92 -2.59 7.26 -9.44
N ILE A 93 -2.31 8.34 -10.19
CA ILE A 93 -3.02 9.62 -10.11
C ILE A 93 -4.40 9.49 -10.75
N GLU A 94 -4.47 8.96 -11.98
CA GLU A 94 -5.74 8.77 -12.68
C GLU A 94 -6.67 7.79 -11.96
N ALA A 95 -6.10 6.78 -11.29
CA ALA A 95 -6.87 5.81 -10.51
C ALA A 95 -7.27 6.33 -9.12
N ASP A 96 -6.77 7.51 -8.72
CA ASP A 96 -7.04 8.16 -7.43
C ASP A 96 -6.70 7.28 -6.22
N MET A 97 -5.60 6.52 -6.31
CA MET A 97 -5.15 5.62 -5.23
C MET A 97 -4.55 6.41 -4.08
N ASP A 98 -4.87 6.01 -2.85
CA ASP A 98 -4.26 6.60 -1.66
C ASP A 98 -2.88 6.04 -1.41
N TYR A 99 -2.73 4.70 -1.60
CA TYR A 99 -1.44 4.00 -1.51
C TYR A 99 -1.33 2.94 -2.60
N TYR A 100 -0.11 2.75 -3.10
CA TYR A 100 0.23 1.66 -4.03
C TYR A 100 1.61 1.09 -3.68
N THR A 101 1.71 -0.23 -3.59
CA THR A 101 2.97 -0.88 -3.20
C THR A 101 3.33 -2.04 -4.12
N PHE A 102 4.63 -2.22 -4.35
CA PHE A 102 5.15 -3.35 -5.11
C PHE A 102 6.60 -3.67 -4.76
N SER A 103 7.05 -4.87 -5.15
CA SER A 103 8.43 -5.32 -4.98
C SER A 103 9.23 -5.18 -6.27
N GLY A 104 10.43 -4.62 -6.19
CA GLY A 104 11.28 -4.36 -7.35
C GLY A 104 11.65 -5.62 -8.15
N HIS A 105 11.90 -6.75 -7.48
CA HIS A 105 12.24 -7.99 -8.17
C HIS A 105 11.12 -8.54 -9.08
N LYS A 106 9.87 -8.13 -8.86
CA LYS A 106 8.73 -8.44 -9.74
C LYS A 106 8.59 -7.47 -10.90
N MET A 107 9.42 -6.42 -10.92
CA MET A 107 9.48 -5.41 -11.97
C MET A 107 10.87 -5.40 -12.63
N LEU A 108 11.47 -6.57 -12.82
CA LEU A 108 12.76 -6.79 -13.49
C LEU A 108 13.96 -6.13 -12.79
N ALA A 109 13.79 -5.61 -11.58
CA ALA A 109 14.87 -5.09 -10.75
C ALA A 109 15.40 -6.18 -9.80
N GLN A 110 16.39 -5.84 -8.99
CA GLN A 110 16.97 -6.79 -8.01
C GLN A 110 16.06 -6.99 -6.80
N THR A 111 16.33 -8.04 -6.02
CA THR A 111 15.73 -8.27 -4.70
C THR A 111 16.18 -7.20 -3.68
N GLY A 112 15.46 -7.09 -2.56
CA GLY A 112 15.83 -6.17 -1.47
C GLY A 112 15.43 -4.71 -1.70
N ILE A 113 14.58 -4.44 -2.70
CA ILE A 113 13.97 -3.13 -2.92
C ILE A 113 12.47 -3.28 -3.17
N GLY A 114 11.70 -2.33 -2.68
CA GLY A 114 10.27 -2.17 -2.94
C GLY A 114 9.89 -0.70 -2.90
N VAL A 115 8.72 -0.39 -3.40
CA VAL A 115 8.21 0.98 -3.46
C VAL A 115 6.86 1.06 -2.77
N LEU A 116 6.66 2.12 -2.01
CA LEU A 116 5.36 2.58 -1.55
C LEU A 116 5.13 3.97 -2.17
N TYR A 117 4.16 4.06 -3.06
CA TYR A 117 3.56 5.34 -3.44
C TYR A 117 2.45 5.68 -2.43
N GLY A 118 2.30 6.96 -2.12
CA GLY A 118 1.14 7.46 -1.39
C GLY A 118 0.86 8.91 -1.76
N LYS A 119 -0.43 9.30 -1.71
CA LYS A 119 -0.80 10.71 -1.74
C LYS A 119 -0.10 11.45 -0.61
N ILE A 120 0.34 12.68 -0.83
CA ILE A 120 1.10 13.44 0.17
C ILE A 120 0.32 13.56 1.49
N GLU A 121 -0.96 13.87 1.42
CA GLU A 121 -1.85 13.98 2.58
C GLU A 121 -2.09 12.65 3.32
N CYS A 122 -1.85 11.51 2.65
CA CYS A 122 -1.91 10.19 3.26
C CYS A 122 -0.57 9.84 3.93
N LEU A 123 0.54 10.11 3.25
CA LEU A 123 1.89 9.88 3.81
C LEU A 123 2.18 10.80 5.01
N GLU A 124 1.65 12.02 5.03
CA GLU A 124 1.80 12.94 6.16
C GLU A 124 1.19 12.43 7.45
N LYS A 125 0.18 11.57 7.38
CA LYS A 125 -0.46 10.94 8.55
C LYS A 125 0.34 9.75 9.11
N LEU A 126 1.29 9.21 8.33
CA LEU A 126 2.04 8.02 8.75
C LEU A 126 3.16 8.40 9.71
N PRO A 127 3.24 7.79 10.89
CA PRO A 127 4.41 7.92 11.74
C PRO A 127 5.57 7.07 11.17
N PRO A 128 6.83 7.44 11.47
CA PRO A 128 7.95 6.54 11.26
C PRO A 128 7.75 5.22 12.02
N ILE A 129 8.04 4.10 11.39
CA ILE A 129 7.97 2.76 12.00
C ILE A 129 9.35 2.11 12.17
N ARG A 130 10.38 2.70 11.58
CA ARG A 130 11.78 2.36 11.75
C ARG A 130 12.55 3.63 12.02
N PHE A 131 13.64 3.53 12.78
CA PHE A 131 14.41 4.67 13.24
C PHE A 131 15.88 4.46 12.91
N GLY A 132 16.57 5.54 12.50
CA GLY A 132 17.98 5.49 12.12
C GLY A 132 18.47 6.81 11.54
N GLY A 133 19.64 6.78 10.92
CA GLY A 133 20.21 7.94 10.24
C GLY A 133 19.43 8.33 8.98
N GLY A 134 19.55 9.58 8.54
CA GLY A 134 18.98 10.12 7.31
C GLY A 134 17.49 10.48 7.36
N MET A 135 16.79 10.16 8.45
CA MET A 135 15.36 10.41 8.60
C MET A 135 15.03 11.46 9.68
N VAL A 136 16.04 11.97 10.37
CA VAL A 136 15.92 12.93 11.47
C VAL A 136 16.40 14.30 11.03
N ASP A 137 15.71 15.36 11.46
CA ASP A 137 16.10 16.75 11.28
C ASP A 137 16.97 17.21 12.45
N PHE A 138 16.45 17.04 13.66
CA PHE A 138 17.15 17.43 14.89
C PHE A 138 16.99 16.38 15.99
N VAL A 139 18.08 16.15 16.75
CA VAL A 139 18.11 15.16 17.85
C VAL A 139 18.79 15.76 19.07
N THR A 140 18.15 15.62 20.23
CA THR A 140 18.73 15.83 21.54
C THR A 140 18.63 14.56 22.37
N GLU A 141 19.08 14.62 23.64
CA GLU A 141 18.89 13.52 24.58
C GLU A 141 17.40 13.30 24.95
N GLU A 142 16.56 14.32 24.78
CA GLU A 142 15.16 14.32 25.23
C GLU A 142 14.16 14.19 24.08
N GLU A 143 14.49 14.71 22.88
CA GLU A 143 13.55 14.76 21.76
C GLU A 143 14.20 14.54 20.39
N THR A 144 13.38 14.13 19.43
CA THR A 144 13.77 13.97 18.03
C THR A 144 12.70 14.60 17.14
N THR A 145 13.13 15.41 16.17
CA THR A 145 12.28 15.87 15.07
C THR A 145 12.63 15.15 13.77
N TRP A 146 11.66 15.05 12.88
CA TRP A 146 11.79 14.23 11.67
C TRP A 146 12.02 15.09 10.44
N GLU A 147 12.80 14.56 9.53
CA GLU A 147 12.94 15.12 8.19
C GLU A 147 11.57 15.15 7.47
N LYS A 148 11.54 15.93 6.37
CA LYS A 148 10.38 15.98 5.47
C LYS A 148 10.19 14.65 4.74
N LEU A 149 8.99 14.44 4.22
CA LEU A 149 8.73 13.34 3.28
C LEU A 149 9.63 13.47 2.04
N PRO A 150 10.10 12.36 1.50
CA PRO A 150 9.88 10.98 1.94
C PRO A 150 10.84 10.53 3.04
N PHE A 151 11.90 11.27 3.36
CA PHE A 151 13.04 10.86 4.18
C PHE A 151 12.64 10.39 5.58
N ARG A 152 11.65 11.01 6.21
CA ARG A 152 11.19 10.59 7.54
C ARG A 152 10.65 9.16 7.60
N LEU A 153 10.30 8.55 6.47
CA LEU A 153 9.80 7.18 6.36
C LEU A 153 10.89 6.18 5.93
N GLU A 154 12.11 6.67 5.64
CA GLU A 154 13.23 5.89 5.11
C GLU A 154 14.42 5.93 6.08
N ALA A 155 14.52 4.95 6.98
CA ALA A 155 15.57 4.89 7.99
C ALA A 155 16.84 4.20 7.46
N GLY A 156 17.97 4.85 7.63
CA GLY A 156 19.31 4.35 7.26
C GLY A 156 19.67 4.60 5.80
N THR A 157 20.87 4.17 5.41
CA THR A 157 21.32 4.29 4.02
C THR A 157 20.43 3.46 3.09
N PRO A 158 19.82 4.06 2.06
CA PRO A 158 18.95 3.31 1.15
C PRO A 158 19.76 2.31 0.30
N ASN A 159 19.05 1.33 -0.27
CA ASN A 159 19.64 0.41 -1.25
C ASN A 159 19.92 1.13 -2.57
N ILE A 160 21.03 1.87 -2.64
CA ILE A 160 21.39 2.76 -3.76
C ILE A 160 21.42 1.98 -5.08
N SER A 161 22.08 0.81 -5.11
CA SER A 161 22.14 -0.01 -6.31
C SER A 161 20.75 -0.48 -6.78
N GLY A 162 19.90 -0.87 -5.84
CA GLY A 162 18.51 -1.25 -6.12
C GLY A 162 17.68 -0.09 -6.72
N ILE A 163 17.85 1.10 -6.19
CA ILE A 163 17.18 2.30 -6.69
C ILE A 163 17.62 2.60 -8.13
N ILE A 164 18.94 2.59 -8.40
CA ILE A 164 19.49 2.85 -9.73
C ILE A 164 18.98 1.84 -10.76
N ILE A 165 18.91 0.55 -10.38
CA ILE A 165 18.41 -0.50 -11.29
C ILE A 165 16.90 -0.40 -11.50
N LEU A 166 16.14 -0.02 -10.46
CA LEU A 166 14.68 0.10 -10.56
C LEU A 166 14.25 1.35 -11.34
N SER A 167 14.97 2.46 -11.22
CA SER A 167 14.59 3.76 -11.78
C SER A 167 14.23 3.75 -13.27
N PRO A 168 14.97 3.07 -14.18
CA PRO A 168 14.63 3.03 -15.60
C PRO A 168 13.29 2.33 -15.92
N HIS A 169 12.77 1.55 -14.98
CA HIS A 169 11.51 0.82 -15.15
C HIS A 169 10.29 1.60 -14.64
N LEU A 170 10.53 2.73 -13.96
CA LEU A 170 9.50 3.64 -13.48
C LEU A 170 9.37 4.80 -14.46
N ASN A 171 8.24 4.90 -15.14
CA ASN A 171 7.86 6.12 -15.85
C ASN A 171 7.32 7.12 -14.82
N ILE A 172 8.23 7.89 -14.23
CA ILE A 172 7.91 8.93 -13.25
C ILE A 172 8.03 10.29 -13.95
#